data_e84c84620a57d584e47649853e9b25c6
#
_entry.id   e84c84620a57d584e47649853e9b25c6
#
_cell.length_a   1.000
_cell.length_b   1.000
_cell.length_c   1.000
_cell.angle_alpha   90.00
_cell.angle_beta   90.00
_cell.angle_gamma   90.00
#
_symmetry.space_group_name_H-M   'P 1'
#
loop_
_entity.id
_entity.type
_entity.pdbx_description
1 polymer ?
#
loop_
_entity_poly.entity_id
_entity_poly.type
_entity_poly.pdbx_seq_one_letter_code
_entity_poly.pdbx_strand_id
1 'polypeptide(L)'
;QIAQGDFEPWVVETVKSGMCRDFDLRMESNNFKAHLLEDAFVNERDINQVLNYKDVVMGISVDDIKRVAREYLTGNYLAIYNEKGKPDKSQKIKKPDYMPIEPPVGQSSLYARQFKNMAINKVEEKFVDWSRVQERKLNDYSHVYYTRNEENEVFTLLLKYGVGSEIFPRLEYAASLMNNAGIMGSFEPQELKEELSKLNATCVVDADDSYLYVTLRGYENALQQACQLLTRQLLMPKLDERQLKSLEGNVISGRITRKEHVNLL
;
A
#
# COMPACT_ATOMS: atom_id res chain seq x y z
N GLN A 1 -10.60 -20.68 12.41
CA GLN A 1 -9.93 -20.99 11.13
C GLN A 1 -8.40 -20.90 11.28
N ILE A 2 -7.77 -19.71 11.47
CA ILE A 2 -6.31 -19.55 11.51
C ILE A 2 -5.67 -20.41 12.61
N ALA A 3 -6.20 -20.41 13.82
CA ALA A 3 -5.69 -21.19 14.95
C ALA A 3 -5.78 -22.73 14.73
N GLN A 4 -6.61 -23.16 13.80
CA GLN A 4 -6.79 -24.58 13.41
C GLN A 4 -5.92 -24.94 12.19
N GLY A 5 -5.45 -23.94 11.45
CA GLY A 5 -4.72 -24.12 10.20
C GLY A 5 -5.64 -24.42 9.02
N ASP A 6 -6.89 -23.96 9.09
CA ASP A 6 -7.89 -24.13 8.05
C ASP A 6 -7.72 -23.04 6.99
N PHE A 7 -6.67 -23.19 6.20
CA PHE A 7 -6.34 -22.35 5.03
C PHE A 7 -5.47 -23.13 4.05
N GLU A 8 -5.55 -22.76 2.79
CA GLU A 8 -4.78 -23.39 1.72
C GLU A 8 -3.26 -23.16 1.91
N PRO A 9 -2.40 -24.20 1.70
CA PRO A 9 -0.96 -24.09 1.91
C PRO A 9 -0.29 -22.95 1.13
N TRP A 10 -0.74 -22.68 -0.11
CA TRP A 10 -0.19 -21.61 -0.96
C TRP A 10 -0.39 -20.22 -0.38
N VAL A 11 -1.40 -20.01 0.48
CA VAL A 11 -1.69 -18.68 1.07
C VAL A 11 -0.52 -18.19 1.91
N VAL A 12 0.07 -19.05 2.74
CA VAL A 12 1.20 -18.68 3.60
C VAL A 12 2.41 -18.30 2.77
N GLU A 13 2.74 -19.10 1.77
CA GLU A 13 3.90 -18.82 0.89
C GLU A 13 3.69 -17.53 0.08
N THR A 14 2.49 -17.31 -0.41
CA THR A 14 2.14 -16.07 -1.13
C THR A 14 2.25 -14.85 -0.23
N VAL A 15 1.75 -14.92 1.01
CA VAL A 15 1.86 -13.80 1.97
C VAL A 15 3.31 -13.52 2.30
N LYS A 16 4.12 -14.53 2.62
CA LYS A 16 5.56 -14.41 2.91
C LYS A 16 6.31 -13.75 1.75
N SER A 17 6.09 -14.26 0.54
CA SER A 17 6.70 -13.71 -0.67
C SER A 17 6.25 -12.28 -0.95
N GLY A 18 4.97 -11.97 -0.74
CA GLY A 18 4.44 -10.61 -0.84
C GLY A 18 5.09 -9.64 0.16
N MET A 19 5.26 -10.07 1.42
CA MET A 19 5.95 -9.28 2.44
C MET A 19 7.42 -9.01 2.07
N CYS A 20 8.11 -10.01 1.52
CA CYS A 20 9.50 -9.85 1.04
C CYS A 20 9.57 -8.87 -0.13
N ARG A 21 8.68 -8.97 -1.12
CA ARG A 21 8.59 -8.04 -2.25
C ARG A 21 8.33 -6.60 -1.78
N ASP A 22 7.38 -6.43 -0.87
CA ASP A 22 7.05 -5.10 -0.36
C ASP A 22 8.20 -4.50 0.45
N PHE A 23 8.98 -5.33 1.15
CA PHE A 23 10.22 -4.88 1.78
C PHE A 23 11.26 -4.44 0.75
N ASP A 24 11.49 -5.21 -0.32
CA ASP A 24 12.42 -4.85 -1.40
C ASP A 24 12.04 -3.51 -2.03
N LEU A 25 10.75 -3.31 -2.38
CA LEU A 25 10.25 -2.05 -2.91
C LEU A 25 10.44 -0.85 -1.95
N ARG A 26 10.19 -1.06 -0.66
CA ARG A 26 10.37 0.00 0.34
C ARG A 26 11.85 0.33 0.55
N MET A 27 12.74 -0.64 0.40
CA MET A 27 14.19 -0.44 0.48
C MET A 27 14.76 0.41 -0.66
N GLU A 28 14.03 0.64 -1.74
CA GLU A 28 14.39 1.63 -2.76
C GLU A 28 14.34 3.09 -2.23
N SER A 29 13.54 3.32 -1.18
CA SER A 29 13.35 4.65 -0.59
C SER A 29 14.37 4.96 0.51
N ASN A 30 15.16 6.03 0.35
CA ASN A 30 16.06 6.51 1.38
C ASN A 30 15.34 6.93 2.67
N ASN A 31 14.11 7.47 2.56
CA ASN A 31 13.28 7.77 3.73
C ASN A 31 12.93 6.50 4.51
N PHE A 32 12.57 5.43 3.81
CA PHE A 32 12.29 4.16 4.48
C PHE A 32 13.54 3.61 5.17
N LYS A 33 14.71 3.64 4.49
CA LYS A 33 15.99 3.24 5.09
C LYS A 33 16.30 4.04 6.36
N ALA A 34 16.08 5.36 6.33
CA ALA A 34 16.27 6.21 7.50
C ALA A 34 15.32 5.87 8.65
N HIS A 35 14.03 5.71 8.36
CA HIS A 35 13.04 5.30 9.38
C HIS A 35 13.30 3.90 9.93
N LEU A 36 13.81 2.98 9.12
CA LEU A 36 14.17 1.65 9.57
C LEU A 36 15.30 1.69 10.61
N LEU A 37 16.31 2.54 10.38
CA LEU A 37 17.41 2.77 11.32
C LEU A 37 16.93 3.48 12.60
N GLU A 38 16.06 4.48 12.45
CA GLU A 38 15.43 5.18 13.56
C GLU A 38 14.60 4.24 14.43
N ASP A 39 13.74 3.40 13.82
CA ASP A 39 12.92 2.41 14.53
C ASP A 39 13.80 1.38 15.27
N ALA A 40 14.86 0.90 14.64
CA ALA A 40 15.81 -0.01 15.28
C ALA A 40 16.46 0.65 16.51
N PHE A 41 16.88 1.91 16.40
CA PHE A 41 17.49 2.66 17.49
C PHE A 41 16.51 2.92 18.64
N VAL A 42 15.32 3.46 18.32
CA VAL A 42 14.30 3.83 19.34
C VAL A 42 13.78 2.62 20.10
N ASN A 43 13.60 1.50 19.42
CA ASN A 43 13.09 0.27 20.02
C ASN A 43 14.20 -0.69 20.50
N GLU A 44 15.46 -0.24 20.53
CA GLU A 44 16.62 -1.03 20.98
C GLU A 44 16.74 -2.40 20.27
N ARG A 45 16.41 -2.42 18.97
CA ARG A 45 16.49 -3.63 18.14
C ARG A 45 17.87 -3.76 17.51
N ASP A 46 18.34 -5.00 17.41
CA ASP A 46 19.55 -5.28 16.61
C ASP A 46 19.26 -4.97 15.12
N ILE A 47 20.04 -4.05 14.56
CA ILE A 47 19.90 -3.64 13.16
C ILE A 47 20.10 -4.83 12.20
N ASN A 48 20.92 -5.82 12.54
CA ASN A 48 21.11 -7.01 11.72
C ASN A 48 19.83 -7.84 11.64
N GLN A 49 19.06 -7.94 12.73
CA GLN A 49 17.76 -8.62 12.72
C GLN A 49 16.76 -7.88 11.83
N VAL A 50 16.80 -6.55 11.85
CA VAL A 50 15.92 -5.73 11.02
C VAL A 50 16.27 -5.84 9.54
N LEU A 51 17.57 -5.88 9.20
CA LEU A 51 18.05 -6.07 7.83
C LEU A 51 17.80 -7.49 7.31
N ASN A 52 17.83 -8.51 8.19
CA ASN A 52 17.52 -9.90 7.86
C ASN A 52 16.00 -10.19 7.83
N TYR A 53 15.18 -9.16 7.68
CA TYR A 53 13.72 -9.26 7.67
C TYR A 53 13.19 -10.38 6.77
N LYS A 54 13.73 -10.51 5.55
CA LYS A 54 13.27 -11.51 4.58
C LYS A 54 13.55 -12.94 5.05
N ASP A 55 14.70 -13.21 5.63
CA ASP A 55 15.03 -14.53 6.17
C ASP A 55 14.13 -14.90 7.34
N VAL A 56 13.84 -13.91 8.22
CA VAL A 56 12.91 -14.09 9.34
C VAL A 56 11.50 -14.42 8.82
N VAL A 57 10.99 -13.67 7.84
CA VAL A 57 9.67 -13.91 7.25
C VAL A 57 9.61 -15.29 6.58
N MET A 58 10.60 -15.63 5.79
CA MET A 58 10.65 -16.93 5.10
C MET A 58 10.79 -18.11 6.08
N GLY A 59 11.41 -17.89 7.24
CA GLY A 59 11.54 -18.89 8.31
C GLY A 59 10.25 -19.17 9.11
N ILE A 60 9.23 -18.33 9.01
CA ILE A 60 7.96 -18.53 9.74
C ILE A 60 7.25 -19.79 9.23
N SER A 61 6.94 -20.70 10.15
CA SER A 61 6.21 -21.93 9.86
C SER A 61 4.69 -21.77 10.03
N VAL A 62 3.92 -22.69 9.45
CA VAL A 62 2.47 -22.77 9.69
C VAL A 62 2.17 -23.00 11.18
N ASP A 63 3.02 -23.76 11.86
CA ASP A 63 2.82 -24.03 13.30
C ASP A 63 3.08 -22.79 14.17
N ASP A 64 4.00 -21.90 13.77
CA ASP A 64 4.17 -20.60 14.43
C ASP A 64 2.92 -19.74 14.28
N ILE A 65 2.34 -19.70 13.08
CA ILE A 65 1.08 -18.98 12.83
C ILE A 65 -0.04 -19.52 13.71
N LYS A 66 -0.20 -20.84 13.77
CA LYS A 66 -1.21 -21.49 14.64
C LYS A 66 -0.97 -21.19 16.12
N ARG A 67 0.28 -21.26 16.57
CA ARG A 67 0.66 -20.97 17.96
C ARG A 67 0.28 -19.54 18.34
N VAL A 68 0.69 -18.56 17.55
CA VAL A 68 0.39 -17.13 17.76
C VAL A 68 -1.13 -16.89 17.72
N ALA A 69 -1.83 -17.48 16.76
CA ALA A 69 -3.28 -17.34 16.67
C ALA A 69 -4.01 -17.90 17.92
N ARG A 70 -3.54 -19.02 18.48
CA ARG A 70 -4.11 -19.59 19.71
C ARG A 70 -3.80 -18.74 20.94
N GLU A 71 -2.68 -18.06 20.95
CA GLU A 71 -2.27 -17.21 22.06
C GLU A 71 -3.01 -15.87 22.06
N TYR A 72 -3.12 -15.22 20.90
CA TYR A 72 -3.62 -13.84 20.80
C TYR A 72 -5.04 -13.71 20.25
N LEU A 73 -5.52 -14.63 19.40
CA LEU A 73 -6.86 -14.59 18.80
C LEU A 73 -7.85 -15.46 19.61
N THR A 74 -7.78 -15.36 20.93
CA THR A 74 -8.72 -16.02 21.83
C THR A 74 -10.01 -15.21 21.97
N GLY A 75 -11.02 -15.74 22.66
CA GLY A 75 -12.29 -15.04 22.90
C GLY A 75 -12.20 -13.80 23.80
N ASN A 76 -11.00 -13.40 24.25
CA ASN A 76 -10.78 -12.22 25.08
C ASN A 76 -10.56 -10.98 24.20
N TYR A 77 -11.67 -10.39 23.74
CA TYR A 77 -11.65 -9.17 22.91
C TYR A 77 -12.67 -8.15 23.39
N LEU A 78 -12.43 -6.87 23.14
CA LEU A 78 -13.37 -5.79 23.33
C LEU A 78 -14.05 -5.48 21.99
N ALA A 79 -15.39 -5.61 21.95
CA ALA A 79 -16.19 -5.18 20.80
C ALA A 79 -16.81 -3.80 21.10
N ILE A 80 -16.55 -2.84 20.23
CA ILE A 80 -17.14 -1.51 20.30
C ILE A 80 -18.17 -1.37 19.18
N TYR A 81 -19.43 -1.17 19.55
CA TYR A 81 -20.53 -0.96 18.60
C TYR A 81 -20.82 0.53 18.48
N ASN A 82 -20.83 1.05 17.26
CA ASN A 82 -21.25 2.41 16.97
C ASN A 82 -22.62 2.37 16.28
N GLU A 83 -23.64 2.80 17.00
CA GLU A 83 -25.01 2.82 16.52
C GLU A 83 -25.46 4.24 16.19
N LYS A 84 -26.27 4.38 15.11
CA LYS A 84 -26.88 5.67 14.76
C LYS A 84 -27.92 6.05 15.80
N GLY A 85 -27.67 7.13 16.54
CA GLY A 85 -28.58 7.59 17.56
C GLY A 85 -28.11 8.85 18.27
N LYS A 86 -28.90 9.31 19.25
CA LYS A 86 -28.46 10.36 20.17
C LYS A 86 -27.70 9.68 21.32
N PRO A 87 -26.51 10.17 21.68
CA PRO A 87 -25.76 9.60 22.79
C PRO A 87 -26.57 9.77 24.11
N ASP A 88 -26.53 8.75 24.96
CA ASP A 88 -27.09 8.84 26.30
C ASP A 88 -26.28 9.89 27.09
N LYS A 89 -26.95 10.98 27.48
CA LYS A 89 -26.33 12.10 28.20
C LYS A 89 -26.02 11.78 29.67
N SER A 90 -26.44 10.62 30.15
CA SER A 90 -26.31 10.23 31.56
C SER A 90 -24.86 9.89 31.99
N GLN A 91 -24.00 9.53 31.02
CA GLN A 91 -22.60 9.20 31.27
C GLN A 91 -21.65 10.33 30.87
N LYS A 92 -21.58 11.38 31.64
CA LYS A 92 -20.51 12.36 31.51
C LYS A 92 -19.24 11.80 32.19
N ILE A 93 -18.29 11.37 31.38
CA ILE A 93 -16.93 11.07 31.90
C ILE A 93 -16.35 12.40 32.40
N LYS A 94 -16.00 12.46 33.67
CA LYS A 94 -15.32 13.63 34.23
C LYS A 94 -13.99 13.79 33.52
N LYS A 95 -13.79 14.94 32.86
CA LYS A 95 -12.51 15.26 32.24
C LYS A 95 -11.43 15.26 33.34
N PRO A 96 -10.33 14.50 33.19
CA PRO A 96 -9.24 14.57 34.14
C PRO A 96 -8.68 15.99 34.21
N ASP A 97 -8.23 16.40 35.39
CA ASP A 97 -7.55 17.68 35.56
C ASP A 97 -6.26 17.66 34.75
N TYR A 98 -6.26 18.40 33.67
CA TYR A 98 -5.10 18.51 32.77
C TYR A 98 -4.40 19.82 33.07
N MET A 99 -3.18 19.75 33.58
CA MET A 99 -2.27 20.88 33.60
C MET A 99 -1.42 20.87 32.33
N PRO A 100 -1.57 21.84 31.42
CA PRO A 100 -0.72 21.93 30.26
C PRO A 100 0.73 22.10 30.70
N ILE A 101 1.62 21.23 30.19
CA ILE A 101 3.07 21.40 30.35
C ILE A 101 3.46 22.51 29.38
N GLU A 102 3.84 23.69 29.94
CA GLU A 102 4.39 24.74 29.13
C GLU A 102 5.82 24.37 28.68
N PRO A 103 6.06 24.18 27.38
CA PRO A 103 7.40 23.89 26.92
C PRO A 103 8.33 25.09 27.19
N PRO A 104 9.57 24.89 27.65
CA PRO A 104 10.52 25.97 27.93
C PRO A 104 10.89 26.70 26.64
N VAL A 105 10.21 27.81 26.37
CA VAL A 105 10.45 28.63 25.18
C VAL A 105 11.83 29.29 25.27
N GLY A 106 12.66 29.15 24.23
CA GLY A 106 13.99 29.76 24.16
C GLY A 106 15.11 28.98 24.88
N GLN A 107 14.78 27.85 25.53
CA GLN A 107 15.81 27.00 26.13
C GLN A 107 16.14 25.83 25.18
N SER A 108 17.43 25.61 24.97
CA SER A 108 17.92 24.44 24.22
C SER A 108 18.66 23.51 25.19
N SER A 109 18.40 22.21 25.11
CA SER A 109 19.17 21.21 25.85
C SER A 109 20.64 21.24 25.42
N LEU A 110 21.54 20.72 26.27
CA LEU A 110 22.95 20.57 25.90
C LEU A 110 23.10 19.76 24.62
N TYR A 111 22.35 18.66 24.49
CA TYR A 111 22.32 17.83 23.30
C TYR A 111 21.88 18.60 22.05
N ALA A 112 20.80 19.38 22.12
CA ALA A 112 20.33 20.17 20.97
C ALA A 112 21.35 21.20 20.52
N ARG A 113 22.10 21.79 21.46
CA ARG A 113 23.23 22.73 21.14
C ARG A 113 24.39 22.00 20.47
N GLN A 114 24.76 20.83 20.99
CA GLN A 114 25.80 19.99 20.38
C GLN A 114 25.41 19.56 18.97
N PHE A 115 24.17 19.09 18.78
CA PHE A 115 23.65 18.68 17.48
C PHE A 115 23.67 19.82 16.46
N LYS A 116 23.25 21.04 16.85
CA LYS A 116 23.31 22.22 15.97
C LYS A 116 24.73 22.60 15.54
N ASN A 117 25.73 22.28 16.36
CA ASN A 117 27.11 22.55 16.10
C ASN A 117 27.89 21.43 15.42
N MET A 118 27.21 20.27 15.17
CA MET A 118 27.85 19.18 14.42
C MET A 118 28.12 19.60 12.98
N ALA A 119 29.32 19.29 12.51
CA ALA A 119 29.66 19.51 11.11
C ALA A 119 28.77 18.60 10.23
N ILE A 120 28.03 19.20 9.33
CA ILE A 120 27.25 18.47 8.32
C ILE A 120 28.16 18.22 7.13
N ASN A 121 28.44 16.95 6.84
CA ASN A 121 29.12 16.59 5.61
C ASN A 121 28.25 16.99 4.42
N LYS A 122 28.80 17.73 3.47
CA LYS A 122 28.11 18.01 2.21
C LYS A 122 27.92 16.69 1.48
N VAL A 123 26.67 16.33 1.27
CA VAL A 123 26.33 15.19 0.40
C VAL A 123 26.39 15.68 -1.03
N GLU A 124 27.12 14.98 -1.89
CA GLU A 124 27.11 15.27 -3.33
C GLU A 124 25.69 15.00 -3.88
N GLU A 125 25.17 16.00 -4.58
CA GLU A 125 23.87 15.86 -5.25
C GLU A 125 23.99 14.81 -6.37
N LYS A 126 23.19 13.75 -6.30
CA LYS A 126 23.09 12.74 -7.36
C LYS A 126 21.84 13.00 -8.17
N PHE A 127 22.02 13.36 -9.41
CA PHE A 127 20.93 13.52 -10.36
C PHE A 127 20.60 12.20 -11.06
N VAL A 128 19.38 12.10 -11.58
CA VAL A 128 18.95 10.94 -12.37
C VAL A 128 19.80 10.86 -13.64
N ASP A 129 20.41 9.72 -13.87
CA ASP A 129 21.16 9.44 -15.10
C ASP A 129 20.19 8.95 -16.19
N TRP A 130 19.74 9.88 -17.02
CA TRP A 130 18.82 9.61 -18.13
C TRP A 130 19.44 8.77 -19.24
N SER A 131 20.76 8.66 -19.32
CA SER A 131 21.43 7.83 -20.34
C SER A 131 21.11 6.34 -20.20
N ARG A 132 20.64 5.92 -19.03
CA ARG A 132 20.23 4.53 -18.72
C ARG A 132 18.81 4.22 -19.16
N VAL A 133 18.02 5.24 -19.51
CA VAL A 133 16.64 5.07 -19.96
C VAL A 133 16.63 4.83 -21.48
N GLN A 134 16.12 3.68 -21.87
CA GLN A 134 15.92 3.34 -23.29
C GLN A 134 14.52 3.75 -23.70
N GLU A 135 14.43 4.44 -24.82
CA GLU A 135 13.15 4.78 -25.45
C GLU A 135 12.91 3.90 -26.68
N ARG A 136 11.68 3.38 -26.79
CA ARG A 136 11.20 2.69 -27.98
C ARG A 136 9.86 3.24 -28.41
N LYS A 137 9.79 3.81 -29.61
CA LYS A 137 8.55 4.23 -30.23
C LYS A 137 7.81 3.01 -30.77
N LEU A 138 6.57 2.77 -30.31
CA LEU A 138 5.71 1.70 -30.81
C LEU A 138 4.89 2.17 -32.02
N ASN A 139 4.35 3.39 -31.97
CA ASN A 139 3.63 4.07 -33.04
C ASN A 139 3.70 5.59 -32.81
N ASP A 140 2.98 6.40 -33.59
CA ASP A 140 3.04 7.87 -33.48
C ASP A 140 2.50 8.42 -32.14
N TYR A 141 1.77 7.62 -31.38
CA TYR A 141 1.11 8.04 -30.13
C TYR A 141 1.60 7.28 -28.90
N SER A 142 2.43 6.25 -29.08
CA SER A 142 2.81 5.35 -27.99
C SER A 142 4.31 5.15 -27.92
N HIS A 143 4.88 5.48 -26.78
CA HIS A 143 6.29 5.34 -26.46
C HIS A 143 6.47 4.42 -25.26
N VAL A 144 7.53 3.62 -25.27
CA VAL A 144 7.96 2.81 -24.12
C VAL A 144 9.28 3.36 -23.63
N TYR A 145 9.33 3.67 -22.36
CA TYR A 145 10.55 4.02 -21.64
C TYR A 145 10.90 2.87 -20.72
N TYR A 146 12.12 2.37 -20.84
CA TYR A 146 12.59 1.22 -20.07
C TYR A 146 13.94 1.50 -19.44
N THR A 147 14.07 1.10 -18.17
CA THR A 147 15.34 1.00 -17.47
C THR A 147 15.34 -0.25 -16.61
N ARG A 148 16.50 -0.88 -16.46
CA ARG A 148 16.64 -2.05 -15.60
C ARG A 148 16.64 -1.61 -14.12
N ASN A 149 15.90 -2.34 -13.28
CA ASN A 149 16.05 -2.23 -11.83
C ASN A 149 17.32 -2.99 -11.41
N GLU A 150 18.29 -2.28 -10.82
CA GLU A 150 19.56 -2.87 -10.36
C GLU A 150 19.57 -3.14 -8.85
N GLU A 151 18.55 -2.69 -8.13
CA GLU A 151 18.47 -2.83 -6.68
C GLU A 151 17.84 -4.17 -6.26
N ASN A 152 16.89 -4.67 -7.03
CA ASN A 152 16.16 -5.90 -6.76
C ASN A 152 15.51 -6.49 -8.03
N GLU A 153 14.84 -7.63 -7.90
CA GLU A 153 14.16 -8.34 -9.00
C GLU A 153 12.68 -7.95 -9.15
N VAL A 154 12.26 -6.79 -8.63
CA VAL A 154 10.89 -6.32 -8.76
C VAL A 154 10.74 -5.41 -9.97
N PHE A 155 9.77 -5.72 -10.82
CA PHE A 155 9.40 -4.83 -11.92
C PHE A 155 8.23 -3.91 -11.55
N THR A 156 8.21 -2.74 -12.17
CA THR A 156 7.05 -1.85 -12.22
C THR A 156 6.74 -1.52 -13.67
N LEU A 157 5.57 -1.95 -14.15
CA LEU A 157 5.03 -1.55 -15.44
C LEU A 157 3.97 -0.49 -15.20
N LEU A 158 4.16 0.70 -15.76
CA LEU A 158 3.21 1.80 -15.73
C LEU A 158 2.69 2.09 -17.15
N LEU A 159 1.39 1.89 -17.36
CA LEU A 159 0.69 2.38 -18.53
C LEU A 159 0.07 3.73 -18.18
N LYS A 160 0.46 4.77 -18.88
CA LYS A 160 -0.03 6.13 -18.68
C LYS A 160 -0.77 6.60 -19.93
N TYR A 161 -2.06 6.91 -19.79
CA TYR A 161 -2.91 7.39 -20.86
C TYR A 161 -3.19 8.87 -20.67
N GLY A 162 -3.11 9.68 -21.73
CA GLY A 162 -3.35 11.13 -21.73
C GLY A 162 -4.83 11.49 -21.65
N VAL A 163 -5.56 10.84 -20.77
CA VAL A 163 -6.98 11.10 -20.51
C VAL A 163 -7.22 11.07 -19.00
N GLY A 164 -7.92 12.06 -18.47
CA GLY A 164 -8.23 12.18 -17.06
C GLY A 164 -9.67 12.62 -16.80
N SER A 165 -9.98 12.97 -15.56
CA SER A 165 -11.33 13.37 -15.14
C SER A 165 -11.79 14.70 -15.74
N GLU A 166 -10.88 15.56 -16.22
CA GLU A 166 -11.24 16.77 -16.99
C GLU A 166 -11.94 16.43 -18.30
N ILE A 167 -11.54 15.34 -18.97
CA ILE A 167 -12.15 14.87 -20.23
C ILE A 167 -13.31 13.92 -19.94
N PHE A 168 -13.11 12.99 -19.01
CA PHE A 168 -14.11 11.99 -18.61
C PHE A 168 -14.41 12.09 -17.10
N PRO A 169 -15.37 12.93 -16.66
CA PRO A 169 -15.61 13.23 -15.24
C PRO A 169 -15.93 12.03 -14.33
N ARG A 170 -16.14 10.84 -14.91
CA ARG A 170 -16.41 9.60 -14.16
C ARG A 170 -15.25 8.62 -14.20
N LEU A 171 -14.10 9.03 -14.73
CA LEU A 171 -12.98 8.13 -14.96
C LEU A 171 -12.40 7.57 -13.65
N GLU A 172 -12.34 8.37 -12.60
CA GLU A 172 -11.91 7.92 -11.25
C GLU A 172 -12.80 6.80 -10.70
N TYR A 173 -14.12 6.90 -10.93
CA TYR A 173 -15.06 5.84 -10.52
C TYR A 173 -14.89 4.57 -11.35
N ALA A 174 -14.64 4.72 -12.66
CA ALA A 174 -14.36 3.59 -13.53
C ALA A 174 -13.04 2.90 -13.13
N ALA A 175 -11.99 3.66 -12.81
CA ALA A 175 -10.73 3.14 -12.29
C ALA A 175 -10.94 2.37 -10.98
N SER A 176 -11.73 2.93 -10.06
CA SER A 176 -12.09 2.24 -8.80
C SER A 176 -12.84 0.93 -9.02
N LEU A 177 -13.75 0.86 -9.99
CA LEU A 177 -14.44 -0.37 -10.36
C LEU A 177 -13.48 -1.38 -10.99
N MET A 178 -12.55 -0.94 -11.84
CA MET A 178 -11.56 -1.79 -12.47
C MET A 178 -10.63 -2.49 -11.45
N ASN A 179 -10.30 -1.84 -10.33
CA ASN A 179 -9.52 -2.46 -9.25
C ASN A 179 -10.21 -3.66 -8.59
N ASN A 180 -11.52 -3.81 -8.82
CA ASN A 180 -12.32 -4.90 -8.31
C ASN A 180 -12.98 -5.71 -9.43
N ALA A 181 -12.53 -5.56 -10.67
CA ALA A 181 -13.03 -6.31 -11.81
C ALA A 181 -12.38 -7.68 -11.89
N GLY A 182 -13.16 -8.68 -12.31
CA GLY A 182 -12.66 -9.96 -12.78
C GLY A 182 -12.37 -9.95 -14.28
N ILE A 183 -12.32 -11.13 -14.89
CA ILE A 183 -12.17 -11.32 -16.35
C ILE A 183 -13.39 -12.07 -16.86
N MET A 184 -14.12 -11.48 -17.82
CA MET A 184 -15.32 -12.07 -18.39
C MET A 184 -15.02 -13.46 -18.99
N GLY A 185 -15.83 -14.45 -18.64
CA GLY A 185 -15.70 -15.82 -19.10
C GLY A 185 -14.53 -16.63 -18.51
N SER A 186 -13.80 -16.07 -17.51
CA SER A 186 -12.63 -16.76 -16.93
C SER A 186 -12.53 -16.66 -15.42
N PHE A 187 -12.51 -15.45 -14.88
CA PHE A 187 -12.26 -15.24 -13.46
C PHE A 187 -13.28 -14.29 -12.83
N GLU A 188 -13.85 -14.70 -11.71
CA GLU A 188 -14.54 -13.78 -10.82
C GLU A 188 -13.53 -12.78 -10.21
N PRO A 189 -14.00 -11.63 -9.70
CA PRO A 189 -13.09 -10.62 -9.12
C PRO A 189 -12.16 -11.17 -8.05
N GLN A 190 -12.66 -12.05 -7.19
CA GLN A 190 -11.86 -12.66 -6.12
C GLN A 190 -10.85 -13.66 -6.68
N GLU A 191 -11.25 -14.48 -7.65
CA GLU A 191 -10.35 -15.46 -8.30
C GLU A 191 -9.19 -14.77 -9.03
N LEU A 192 -9.45 -13.64 -9.71
CA LEU A 192 -8.38 -12.87 -10.35
C LEU A 192 -7.38 -12.32 -9.33
N LYS A 193 -7.86 -11.84 -8.18
CA LYS A 193 -6.99 -11.38 -7.09
C LYS A 193 -6.12 -12.51 -6.55
N GLU A 194 -6.68 -13.71 -6.43
CA GLU A 194 -5.95 -14.91 -5.99
C GLU A 194 -4.86 -15.30 -7.01
N GLU A 195 -5.19 -15.30 -8.31
CA GLU A 195 -4.22 -15.61 -9.37
C GLU A 195 -3.08 -14.58 -9.42
N LEU A 196 -3.39 -13.27 -9.33
CA LEU A 196 -2.37 -12.24 -9.22
C LEU A 196 -1.53 -12.41 -7.94
N SER A 197 -2.17 -12.76 -6.82
CA SER A 197 -1.46 -13.00 -5.55
C SER A 197 -0.51 -14.19 -5.63
N LYS A 198 -0.91 -15.30 -6.28
CA LYS A 198 -0.04 -16.47 -6.52
C LYS A 198 1.20 -16.10 -7.36
N LEU A 199 1.06 -15.12 -8.25
CA LEU A 199 2.17 -14.56 -9.03
C LEU A 199 2.97 -13.50 -8.26
N ASN A 200 2.62 -13.20 -7.00
CA ASN A 200 3.14 -12.07 -6.26
C ASN A 200 3.05 -10.76 -7.05
N ALA A 201 2.01 -10.60 -7.84
CA ALA A 201 1.75 -9.42 -8.64
C ALA A 201 0.59 -8.61 -8.07
N THR A 202 0.66 -7.29 -8.23
CA THR A 202 -0.41 -6.36 -7.88
C THR A 202 -0.70 -5.45 -9.07
N CYS A 203 -1.99 -5.26 -9.35
CA CYS A 203 -2.45 -4.33 -10.38
C CYS A 203 -3.29 -3.23 -9.72
N VAL A 204 -3.00 -1.97 -10.04
CA VAL A 204 -3.75 -0.81 -9.57
C VAL A 204 -4.10 0.06 -10.77
N VAL A 205 -5.38 0.40 -10.90
CA VAL A 205 -5.89 1.37 -11.88
C VAL A 205 -6.27 2.64 -11.12
N ASP A 206 -5.76 3.77 -11.53
CA ASP A 206 -6.01 5.07 -10.91
C ASP A 206 -6.18 6.15 -11.97
N ALA A 207 -6.86 7.24 -11.64
CA ALA A 207 -7.04 8.37 -12.53
C ALA A 207 -6.96 9.67 -11.74
N ASP A 208 -6.32 10.66 -12.34
CA ASP A 208 -6.34 12.05 -11.88
C ASP A 208 -7.04 12.96 -12.91
N ASP A 209 -6.91 14.25 -12.76
CA ASP A 209 -7.52 15.22 -13.66
C ASP A 209 -7.06 15.07 -15.11
N SER A 210 -5.80 14.70 -15.33
CA SER A 210 -5.14 14.71 -16.64
C SER A 210 -4.86 13.33 -17.21
N TYR A 211 -4.71 12.30 -16.37
CA TYR A 211 -4.22 10.99 -16.80
C TYR A 211 -4.97 9.82 -16.16
N LEU A 212 -4.99 8.71 -16.91
CA LEU A 212 -5.33 7.38 -16.38
C LEU A 212 -4.04 6.56 -16.28
N TYR A 213 -3.87 5.91 -15.15
CA TYR A 213 -2.72 5.08 -14.82
C TYR A 213 -3.14 3.64 -14.61
N VAL A 214 -2.38 2.71 -15.17
CA VAL A 214 -2.47 1.28 -14.84
C VAL A 214 -1.09 0.84 -14.41
N THR A 215 -0.94 0.47 -13.15
CA THR A 215 0.33 0.06 -12.57
C THR A 215 0.29 -1.43 -12.25
N LEU A 216 1.20 -2.19 -12.83
CA LEU A 216 1.42 -3.60 -12.52
C LEU A 216 2.81 -3.74 -11.88
N ARG A 217 2.87 -4.39 -10.72
CA ARG A 217 4.12 -4.67 -9.98
C ARG A 217 4.21 -6.13 -9.63
N GLY A 218 5.41 -6.68 -9.65
CA GLY A 218 5.65 -8.07 -9.29
C GLY A 218 7.11 -8.44 -9.44
N TYR A 219 7.46 -9.70 -9.20
CA TYR A 219 8.79 -10.19 -9.50
C TYR A 219 8.96 -10.43 -11.01
N GLU A 220 10.18 -10.21 -11.53
CA GLU A 220 10.51 -10.32 -12.97
C GLU A 220 10.11 -11.67 -13.58
N ASN A 221 10.26 -12.75 -12.82
CA ASN A 221 9.90 -14.10 -13.27
C ASN A 221 8.40 -14.28 -13.56
N ALA A 222 7.54 -13.46 -12.96
CA ALA A 222 6.08 -13.48 -13.16
C ALA A 222 5.59 -12.44 -14.20
N LEU A 223 6.47 -11.58 -14.74
CA LEU A 223 6.11 -10.46 -15.61
C LEU A 223 5.20 -10.89 -16.76
N GLN A 224 5.57 -11.93 -17.50
CA GLN A 224 4.81 -12.36 -18.67
C GLN A 224 3.39 -12.80 -18.31
N GLN A 225 3.25 -13.62 -17.26
CA GLN A 225 1.95 -14.13 -16.84
C GLN A 225 1.08 -13.01 -16.26
N ALA A 226 1.66 -12.12 -15.46
CA ALA A 226 0.95 -10.98 -14.90
C ALA A 226 0.47 -10.01 -15.99
N CYS A 227 1.29 -9.75 -17.04
CA CYS A 227 0.89 -8.96 -18.20
C CYS A 227 -0.24 -9.62 -19.00
N GLN A 228 -0.27 -10.94 -19.12
CA GLN A 228 -1.38 -11.65 -19.77
C GLN A 228 -2.68 -11.48 -19.00
N LEU A 229 -2.67 -11.61 -17.69
CA LEU A 229 -3.84 -11.38 -16.84
C LEU A 229 -4.32 -9.92 -16.93
N LEU A 230 -3.40 -8.96 -16.83
CA LEU A 230 -3.70 -7.54 -16.98
C LEU A 230 -4.36 -7.23 -18.33
N THR A 231 -3.77 -7.72 -19.43
CA THR A 231 -4.30 -7.49 -20.76
C THR A 231 -5.73 -8.01 -20.90
N ARG A 232 -5.99 -9.21 -20.38
CA ARG A 232 -7.33 -9.80 -20.42
C ARG A 232 -8.31 -9.03 -19.55
N GLN A 233 -7.89 -8.57 -18.35
CA GLN A 233 -8.71 -7.75 -17.47
C GLN A 233 -9.10 -6.41 -18.12
N LEU A 234 -8.14 -5.74 -18.79
CA LEU A 234 -8.38 -4.46 -19.45
C LEU A 234 -9.31 -4.60 -20.67
N LEU A 235 -9.17 -5.69 -21.44
CA LEU A 235 -9.97 -5.91 -22.65
C LEU A 235 -11.36 -6.49 -22.36
N MET A 236 -11.48 -7.31 -21.33
CA MET A 236 -12.72 -8.04 -21.00
C MET A 236 -13.02 -7.98 -19.48
N PRO A 237 -13.22 -6.78 -18.92
CA PRO A 237 -13.48 -6.66 -17.49
C PRO A 237 -14.83 -7.26 -17.12
N LYS A 238 -14.86 -8.03 -16.05
CA LYS A 238 -16.10 -8.51 -15.42
C LYS A 238 -16.41 -7.64 -14.22
N LEU A 239 -17.40 -6.76 -14.36
CA LEU A 239 -17.85 -5.85 -13.30
C LEU A 239 -19.02 -6.47 -12.53
N ASP A 240 -19.11 -6.21 -11.22
CA ASP A 240 -20.19 -6.65 -10.33
C ASP A 240 -21.09 -5.46 -9.99
N GLU A 241 -22.41 -5.61 -10.20
CA GLU A 241 -23.41 -4.58 -9.84
C GLU A 241 -23.40 -4.23 -8.35
N ARG A 242 -23.06 -5.18 -7.47
CA ARG A 242 -22.97 -4.92 -6.03
C ARG A 242 -21.83 -3.96 -5.71
N GLN A 243 -20.71 -4.07 -6.42
CA GLN A 243 -19.59 -3.14 -6.29
C GLN A 243 -19.96 -1.75 -6.79
N LEU A 244 -20.71 -1.64 -7.88
CA LEU A 244 -21.24 -0.36 -8.37
C LEU A 244 -22.13 0.30 -7.32
N LYS A 245 -23.10 -0.42 -6.75
CA LYS A 245 -23.98 0.10 -5.68
C LYS A 245 -23.21 0.50 -4.43
N SER A 246 -22.18 -0.26 -4.05
CA SER A 246 -21.30 0.09 -2.93
C SER A 246 -20.54 1.39 -3.21
N LEU A 247 -19.99 1.54 -4.41
CA LEU A 247 -19.29 2.75 -4.84
C LEU A 247 -20.22 3.97 -4.82
N GLU A 248 -21.44 3.85 -5.36
CA GLU A 248 -22.45 4.91 -5.31
C GLU A 248 -22.76 5.33 -3.87
N GLY A 249 -22.97 4.36 -2.97
CA GLY A 249 -23.19 4.60 -1.54
C GLY A 249 -22.04 5.37 -0.90
N ASN A 250 -20.81 4.97 -1.17
CA ASN A 250 -19.61 5.63 -0.65
C ASN A 250 -19.46 7.06 -1.17
N VAL A 251 -19.71 7.29 -2.46
CA VAL A 251 -19.67 8.64 -3.07
C VAL A 251 -20.72 9.56 -2.46
N ILE A 252 -21.95 9.07 -2.29
CA ILE A 252 -23.04 9.84 -1.69
C ILE A 252 -22.69 10.17 -0.23
N SER A 253 -22.26 9.19 0.55
CA SER A 253 -21.85 9.36 1.95
C SER A 253 -20.71 10.38 2.07
N GLY A 254 -19.67 10.25 1.23
CA GLY A 254 -18.54 11.18 1.22
C GLY A 254 -18.98 12.63 0.88
N ARG A 255 -19.92 12.82 -0.05
CA ARG A 255 -20.47 14.14 -0.36
C ARG A 255 -21.27 14.75 0.79
N ILE A 256 -22.04 13.92 1.52
CA ILE A 256 -22.77 14.37 2.71
C ILE A 256 -21.78 14.81 3.79
N THR A 257 -20.78 13.99 4.08
CA THR A 257 -19.75 14.29 5.08
C THR A 257 -19.00 15.58 4.76
N ARG A 258 -18.61 15.80 3.50
CA ARG A 258 -17.95 17.06 3.09
C ARG A 258 -18.82 18.29 3.29
N LYS A 259 -20.14 18.18 3.08
CA LYS A 259 -21.08 19.31 3.32
C LYS A 259 -21.27 19.61 4.81
N GLU A 260 -21.12 18.60 5.68
CA GLU A 260 -21.27 18.75 7.13
C GLU A 260 -19.98 19.29 7.79
N HIS A 261 -18.83 19.12 7.15
CA HIS A 261 -17.52 19.53 7.66
C HIS A 261 -16.89 20.58 6.74
N VAL A 262 -17.09 21.87 7.07
CA VAL A 262 -16.59 23.02 6.30
C VAL A 262 -15.07 22.99 6.08
N ASN A 263 -14.32 22.37 6.99
CA ASN A 263 -12.84 22.23 6.90
C ASN A 263 -12.37 21.17 5.88
N LEU A 264 -13.31 20.47 5.22
CA LEU A 264 -13.02 19.47 4.19
C LEU A 264 -13.38 19.96 2.77
N LEU A 265 -13.78 21.23 2.68
CA LEU A 265 -14.01 21.95 1.43
C LEU A 265 -12.73 22.74 1.07
#